data_b8a79cdedb26582c519d66766f017c62
#
_entry.id   b8a79cdedb26582c519d66766f017c62
#
_cell.length_a   1.000
_cell.length_b   1.000
_cell.length_c   1.000
_cell.angle_alpha   90.00
_cell.angle_beta   90.00
_cell.angle_gamma   90.00
#
_symmetry.space_group_name_H-M   'P 1'
#
loop_
_entity.id
_entity.type
_entity.pdbx_description
1 polymer ?
#
loop_
_entity_poly.entity_id
_entity_poly.type
_entity_poly.pdbx_seq_one_letter_code
_entity_poly.pdbx_strand_id
1 'polypeptide(L)'
;MRKVNTQATLSALRREGVSTLTRLGRITGLSRQTVEAVLDELTDRGWVREAPPDEGVMGRPARRFGFRADAGYVVGVDVGGERIVVSVADLNGEVVARERVAVSEEAAAPVRLEAARRAALACVDGAGVSRARVLAVSAGTPGVVDRSGRVSLSITLPGWTGVDLAGVAGRWFGCTALAANDANLAALAEHWRGSAQHASDVVYILVGHRPGAGILIGGRLHRGRSGAAGEIGTLRQVGWEDAAMELVKEGGAAEVFAAAGAGDAHAAHRVDRYAENLAIGAAALVLAVDPDLLVIGGGYSRAGDVLLGPLRRHLAELCLSAPEVVASTFGDESVALGGVRLALDHVEREVLGL
;
A
#
# COMPACT_ATOMS: atom_id res chain seq x y z
N MET A 1 15.76 16.24 -23.40
CA MET A 1 14.94 17.44 -23.25
C MET A 1 13.43 17.19 -23.38
N ARG A 2 12.93 16.61 -24.47
CA ARG A 2 11.47 16.40 -24.66
C ARG A 2 10.81 15.61 -23.51
N LYS A 3 11.37 14.45 -23.12
CA LYS A 3 10.88 13.64 -22.00
C LYS A 3 10.80 14.43 -20.67
N VAL A 4 11.80 15.24 -20.37
CA VAL A 4 11.85 16.08 -19.16
C VAL A 4 10.73 17.15 -19.18
N ASN A 5 10.50 17.78 -20.33
CA ASN A 5 9.45 18.78 -20.47
C ASN A 5 8.04 18.16 -20.34
N THR A 6 7.83 16.98 -20.94
CA THR A 6 6.58 16.21 -20.80
C THR A 6 6.33 15.85 -19.33
N GLN A 7 7.35 15.34 -18.64
CA GLN A 7 7.30 15.01 -17.23
C GLN A 7 6.95 16.22 -16.36
N ALA A 8 7.65 17.34 -16.55
CA ALA A 8 7.40 18.58 -15.80
C ALA A 8 5.97 19.10 -16.01
N THR A 9 5.49 19.10 -17.25
CA THR A 9 4.13 19.59 -17.59
C THR A 9 3.05 18.67 -17.02
N LEU A 10 3.20 17.35 -17.14
CA LEU A 10 2.23 16.38 -16.63
C LEU A 10 2.19 16.40 -15.09
N SER A 11 3.35 16.45 -14.43
CA SER A 11 3.45 16.61 -12.97
C SER A 11 2.78 17.89 -12.49
N ALA A 12 2.98 19.01 -13.20
CA ALA A 12 2.32 20.28 -12.89
C ALA A 12 0.80 20.16 -13.02
N LEU A 13 0.28 19.54 -14.09
CA LEU A 13 -1.16 19.34 -14.29
C LEU A 13 -1.79 18.45 -13.22
N ARG A 14 -1.10 17.39 -12.79
CA ARG A 14 -1.60 16.50 -11.72
C ARG A 14 -1.68 17.21 -10.37
N ARG A 15 -0.68 18.06 -10.07
CA ARG A 15 -0.63 18.79 -8.79
C ARG A 15 -1.58 19.98 -8.73
N GLU A 16 -1.63 20.76 -9.80
CA GLU A 16 -2.38 22.02 -9.84
C GLU A 16 -3.84 21.86 -10.35
N GLY A 17 -4.16 20.69 -10.90
CA GLY A 17 -5.44 20.48 -11.57
C GLY A 17 -5.53 21.23 -12.90
N VAL A 18 -6.75 21.64 -13.29
CA VAL A 18 -7.01 22.35 -14.54
C VAL A 18 -6.25 23.69 -14.58
N SER A 19 -5.40 23.87 -15.58
CA SER A 19 -4.46 25.00 -15.66
C SER A 19 -4.37 25.58 -17.06
N THR A 20 -4.07 26.88 -17.17
CA THR A 20 -3.81 27.56 -18.45
C THR A 20 -2.38 27.35 -18.91
N LEU A 21 -2.13 27.51 -20.24
CA LEU A 21 -0.79 27.51 -20.83
C LEU A 21 0.19 28.46 -20.09
N THR A 22 -0.29 29.66 -19.76
CA THR A 22 0.52 30.68 -19.08
C THR A 22 0.89 30.24 -17.66
N ARG A 23 -0.05 29.63 -16.91
CA ARG A 23 0.21 29.11 -15.56
C ARG A 23 1.20 27.94 -15.59
N LEU A 24 1.02 27.01 -16.53
CA LEU A 24 1.94 25.87 -16.71
C LEU A 24 3.34 26.34 -17.09
N GLY A 25 3.47 27.31 -18.02
CA GLY A 25 4.78 27.89 -18.39
C GLY A 25 5.50 28.48 -17.17
N ARG A 26 4.77 29.21 -16.31
CA ARG A 26 5.34 29.81 -15.08
C ARG A 26 5.80 28.75 -14.07
N ILE A 27 5.01 27.68 -13.88
CA ILE A 27 5.30 26.62 -12.91
C ILE A 27 6.48 25.76 -13.39
N THR A 28 6.52 25.42 -14.66
CA THR A 28 7.52 24.52 -15.24
C THR A 28 8.80 25.22 -15.69
N GLY A 29 8.78 26.57 -15.79
CA GLY A 29 9.88 27.34 -16.37
C GLY A 29 10.01 27.19 -17.90
N LEU A 30 9.05 26.53 -18.55
CA LEU A 30 9.08 26.28 -19.99
C LEU A 30 8.46 27.43 -20.79
N SER A 31 8.95 27.64 -22.04
CA SER A 31 8.31 28.60 -22.95
C SER A 31 6.87 28.18 -23.27
N ARG A 32 6.00 29.17 -23.58
CA ARG A 32 4.61 28.91 -23.97
C ARG A 32 4.53 27.91 -25.13
N GLN A 33 5.37 28.07 -26.14
CA GLN A 33 5.42 27.20 -27.31
C GLN A 33 5.81 25.76 -26.95
N THR A 34 6.75 25.58 -25.99
CA THR A 34 7.15 24.27 -25.50
C THR A 34 5.99 23.59 -24.73
N VAL A 35 5.32 24.34 -23.86
CA VAL A 35 4.16 23.81 -23.11
C VAL A 35 3.04 23.41 -24.06
N GLU A 36 2.73 24.24 -25.08
CA GLU A 36 1.70 23.96 -26.07
C GLU A 36 2.00 22.67 -26.85
N ALA A 37 3.22 22.52 -27.37
CA ALA A 37 3.64 21.30 -28.08
C ALA A 37 3.58 20.03 -27.19
N VAL A 38 3.89 20.16 -25.91
CA VAL A 38 3.77 19.05 -24.95
C VAL A 38 2.30 18.70 -24.67
N LEU A 39 1.45 19.70 -24.52
CA LEU A 39 0.01 19.49 -24.28
C LEU A 39 -0.68 18.87 -25.48
N ASP A 40 -0.32 19.28 -26.71
CA ASP A 40 -0.84 18.66 -27.93
C ASP A 40 -0.47 17.17 -27.98
N GLU A 41 0.81 16.82 -27.72
CA GLU A 41 1.25 15.43 -27.63
C GLU A 41 0.49 14.64 -26.56
N LEU A 42 0.32 15.21 -25.36
CA LEU A 42 -0.39 14.55 -24.26
C LEU A 42 -1.90 14.40 -24.54
N THR A 43 -2.47 15.34 -25.28
CA THR A 43 -3.87 15.29 -25.74
C THR A 43 -4.06 14.19 -26.78
N ASP A 44 -3.16 14.09 -27.77
CA ASP A 44 -3.17 13.02 -28.77
C ASP A 44 -3.02 11.63 -28.14
N ARG A 45 -2.24 11.52 -27.06
CA ARG A 45 -2.11 10.28 -26.26
C ARG A 45 -3.28 10.03 -25.31
N GLY A 46 -4.21 10.96 -25.20
CA GLY A 46 -5.39 10.84 -24.34
C GLY A 46 -5.16 11.07 -22.84
N TRP A 47 -3.96 11.55 -22.43
CA TRP A 47 -3.64 11.83 -21.02
C TRP A 47 -4.10 13.19 -20.52
N VAL A 48 -4.35 14.11 -21.44
CA VAL A 48 -4.80 15.48 -21.17
C VAL A 48 -6.05 15.77 -21.99
N ARG A 49 -6.92 16.60 -21.44
CA ARG A 49 -8.08 17.16 -22.17
C ARG A 49 -8.12 18.67 -22.02
N GLU A 50 -8.64 19.36 -23.04
CA GLU A 50 -9.02 20.75 -22.90
C GLU A 50 -10.26 20.84 -21.99
N ALA A 51 -10.20 21.74 -21.01
CA ALA A 51 -11.29 21.97 -20.08
C ALA A 51 -12.12 23.20 -20.52
N PRO A 52 -13.40 23.26 -20.11
CA PRO A 52 -14.23 24.45 -20.36
C PRO A 52 -13.56 25.72 -19.84
N PRO A 53 -13.78 26.87 -20.51
CA PRO A 53 -13.31 28.16 -20.01
C PRO A 53 -13.94 28.50 -18.66
N ASP A 54 -13.28 29.40 -17.90
CA ASP A 54 -13.89 29.93 -16.68
C ASP A 54 -15.12 30.81 -17.02
N GLU A 55 -16.19 30.62 -16.29
CA GLU A 55 -17.38 31.45 -16.44
C GLU A 55 -17.10 32.89 -15.95
N GLY A 56 -17.57 33.87 -16.67
CA GLY A 56 -17.54 35.28 -16.24
C GLY A 56 -16.30 36.09 -16.61
N VAL A 57 -15.35 35.57 -17.41
CA VAL A 57 -14.18 36.34 -17.85
C VAL A 57 -14.51 37.12 -19.13
N MET A 58 -14.42 38.45 -19.10
CA MET A 58 -14.54 39.31 -20.27
C MET A 58 -13.31 39.16 -21.19
N GLY A 59 -13.53 38.86 -22.47
CA GLY A 59 -12.51 38.68 -23.49
C GLY A 59 -12.45 37.24 -24.04
N ARG A 60 -11.47 36.97 -24.94
CA ARG A 60 -11.27 35.61 -25.45
C ARG A 60 -10.75 34.71 -24.34
N PRO A 61 -11.50 33.68 -23.94
CA PRO A 61 -11.09 32.81 -22.84
C PRO A 61 -9.75 32.11 -23.13
N ALA A 62 -8.88 32.02 -22.12
CA ALA A 62 -7.64 31.25 -22.22
C ALA A 62 -7.95 29.76 -22.27
N ARG A 63 -7.28 29.02 -23.17
CA ARG A 63 -7.36 27.55 -23.21
C ARG A 63 -6.86 26.97 -21.89
N ARG A 64 -7.61 26.04 -21.34
CA ARG A 64 -7.33 25.34 -20.08
C ARG A 64 -7.20 23.84 -20.35
N PHE A 65 -6.31 23.21 -19.63
CA PHE A 65 -6.01 21.80 -19.79
C PHE A 65 -6.06 21.11 -18.43
N GLY A 66 -6.56 19.88 -18.43
CA GLY A 66 -6.61 19.03 -17.23
C GLY A 66 -6.08 17.65 -17.51
N PHE A 67 -5.41 17.06 -16.53
CA PHE A 67 -5.02 15.66 -16.57
C PHE A 67 -6.27 14.76 -16.57
N ARG A 68 -6.25 13.72 -17.38
CA ARG A 68 -7.32 12.73 -17.43
C ARG A 68 -7.00 11.55 -16.53
N ALA A 69 -7.30 11.69 -15.25
CA ALA A 69 -7.12 10.59 -14.29
C ALA A 69 -7.93 9.34 -14.72
N ASP A 70 -9.09 9.57 -15.32
CA ASP A 70 -9.97 8.53 -15.86
C ASP A 70 -9.45 7.87 -17.15
N ALA A 71 -8.33 8.27 -17.72
CA ALA A 71 -7.77 7.66 -18.95
C ALA A 71 -7.24 6.23 -18.70
N GLY A 72 -6.92 5.88 -17.48
CA GLY A 72 -6.50 4.54 -17.07
C GLY A 72 -6.79 4.27 -15.61
N TYR A 73 -6.64 3.02 -15.21
CA TYR A 73 -6.87 2.57 -13.84
C TYR A 73 -5.78 1.60 -13.41
N VAL A 74 -5.62 1.47 -12.11
CA VAL A 74 -4.74 0.47 -11.48
C VAL A 74 -5.54 -0.32 -10.47
N VAL A 75 -5.10 -1.56 -10.22
CA VAL A 75 -5.77 -2.46 -9.28
C VAL A 75 -4.77 -2.91 -8.23
N GLY A 76 -5.11 -2.73 -6.96
CA GLY A 76 -4.41 -3.31 -5.83
C GLY A 76 -5.22 -4.48 -5.25
N VAL A 77 -4.57 -5.62 -5.03
CA VAL A 77 -5.21 -6.83 -4.51
C VAL A 77 -4.43 -7.32 -3.29
N ASP A 78 -5.09 -7.44 -2.17
CA ASP A 78 -4.60 -8.15 -0.98
C ASP A 78 -5.09 -9.59 -1.03
N VAL A 79 -4.18 -10.55 -1.12
CA VAL A 79 -4.48 -11.99 -1.12
C VAL A 79 -4.10 -12.56 0.25
N GLY A 80 -4.93 -12.30 1.23
CA GLY A 80 -4.73 -12.72 2.61
C GLY A 80 -5.15 -14.15 2.93
N GLY A 81 -5.01 -14.57 4.19
CA GLY A 81 -5.42 -15.88 4.69
C GLY A 81 -6.93 -16.08 4.67
N GLU A 82 -7.66 -15.20 5.32
CA GLU A 82 -9.11 -15.28 5.53
C GLU A 82 -9.93 -14.45 4.56
N ARG A 83 -9.29 -13.52 3.85
CA ARG A 83 -9.96 -12.56 2.97
C ARG A 83 -9.10 -12.15 1.79
N ILE A 84 -9.78 -11.69 0.77
CA ILE A 84 -9.21 -10.98 -0.36
C ILE A 84 -9.81 -9.58 -0.36
N VAL A 85 -8.98 -8.55 -0.48
CA VAL A 85 -9.41 -7.16 -0.59
C VAL A 85 -8.90 -6.59 -1.90
N VAL A 86 -9.77 -5.94 -2.66
CA VAL A 86 -9.44 -5.32 -3.94
C VAL A 86 -9.76 -3.83 -3.88
N SER A 87 -8.88 -3.02 -4.41
CA SER A 87 -9.10 -1.60 -4.64
C SER A 87 -8.79 -1.24 -6.08
N VAL A 88 -9.72 -0.59 -6.76
CA VAL A 88 -9.53 -0.01 -8.10
C VAL A 88 -9.39 1.49 -7.96
N ALA A 89 -8.35 2.06 -8.55
CA ALA A 89 -8.11 3.50 -8.48
C ALA A 89 -7.81 4.08 -9.86
N ASP A 90 -8.13 5.36 -10.05
CA ASP A 90 -7.75 6.14 -11.22
C ASP A 90 -6.26 6.52 -11.19
N LEU A 91 -5.78 7.24 -12.20
CA LEU A 91 -4.37 7.64 -12.29
C LEU A 91 -3.95 8.76 -11.33
N ASN A 92 -4.87 9.38 -10.60
CA ASN A 92 -4.58 10.23 -9.45
C ASN A 92 -4.51 9.43 -8.14
N GLY A 93 -4.86 8.13 -8.20
CA GLY A 93 -4.93 7.26 -7.04
C GLY A 93 -6.22 7.43 -6.22
N GLU A 94 -7.24 8.05 -6.80
CA GLU A 94 -8.56 8.10 -6.18
C GLU A 94 -9.26 6.75 -6.37
N VAL A 95 -9.63 6.14 -5.25
CA VAL A 95 -10.26 4.81 -5.25
C VAL A 95 -11.69 4.93 -5.73
N VAL A 96 -11.99 4.29 -6.86
CA VAL A 96 -13.31 4.31 -7.51
C VAL A 96 -14.17 3.10 -7.14
N ALA A 97 -13.56 2.00 -6.72
CA ALA A 97 -14.30 0.82 -6.23
C ALA A 97 -13.45 0.00 -5.26
N ARG A 98 -14.14 -0.72 -4.38
CA ARG A 98 -13.57 -1.70 -3.45
C ARG A 98 -14.42 -2.96 -3.45
N GLU A 99 -13.75 -4.09 -3.24
CA GLU A 99 -14.39 -5.40 -3.08
C GLU A 99 -13.70 -6.14 -1.93
N ARG A 100 -14.48 -6.90 -1.17
CA ARG A 100 -13.97 -7.75 -0.10
C ARG A 100 -14.68 -9.10 -0.14
N VAL A 101 -13.90 -10.16 -0.21
CA VAL A 101 -14.40 -11.54 -0.27
C VAL A 101 -13.72 -12.38 0.79
N ALA A 102 -14.50 -13.13 1.55
CA ALA A 102 -13.97 -14.13 2.47
C ALA A 102 -13.39 -15.32 1.70
N VAL A 103 -12.32 -15.89 2.21
CA VAL A 103 -11.70 -17.12 1.72
C VAL A 103 -11.30 -17.96 2.90
N SER A 104 -11.39 -19.30 2.80
CA SER A 104 -10.93 -20.17 3.87
C SER A 104 -9.41 -20.09 4.02
N GLU A 105 -8.92 -20.08 5.26
CA GLU A 105 -7.47 -20.15 5.53
C GLU A 105 -6.83 -21.40 4.91
N GLU A 106 -7.57 -22.50 4.90
CA GLU A 106 -7.12 -23.79 4.35
C GLU A 106 -7.26 -23.88 2.82
N ALA A 107 -7.77 -22.82 2.16
CA ALA A 107 -7.95 -22.84 0.72
C ALA A 107 -6.60 -23.03 0.01
N ALA A 108 -6.52 -24.09 -0.81
CA ALA A 108 -5.34 -24.35 -1.62
C ALA A 108 -5.08 -23.21 -2.63
N ALA A 109 -3.84 -23.06 -3.06
CA ALA A 109 -3.42 -21.99 -3.96
C ALA A 109 -4.31 -21.78 -5.20
N PRO A 110 -4.75 -22.81 -5.95
CA PRO A 110 -5.62 -22.60 -7.12
C PRO A 110 -6.98 -21.99 -6.75
N VAL A 111 -7.56 -22.40 -5.62
CA VAL A 111 -8.86 -21.91 -5.14
C VAL A 111 -8.75 -20.44 -4.74
N ARG A 112 -7.69 -20.08 -4.00
CA ARG A 112 -7.39 -18.73 -3.55
C ARG A 112 -7.12 -17.80 -4.72
N LEU A 113 -6.32 -18.23 -5.71
CA LEU A 113 -6.04 -17.46 -6.92
C LEU A 113 -7.30 -17.21 -7.75
N GLU A 114 -8.17 -18.19 -7.86
CA GLU A 114 -9.43 -18.02 -8.59
C GLU A 114 -10.41 -17.09 -7.84
N ALA A 115 -10.45 -17.15 -6.51
CA ALA A 115 -11.22 -16.20 -5.70
C ALA A 115 -10.67 -14.76 -5.89
N ALA A 116 -9.34 -14.58 -5.87
CA ALA A 116 -8.71 -13.27 -6.12
C ALA A 116 -9.01 -12.75 -7.53
N ARG A 117 -8.92 -13.60 -8.54
CA ARG A 117 -9.28 -13.25 -9.92
C ARG A 117 -10.73 -12.80 -10.02
N ARG A 118 -11.67 -13.55 -9.46
CA ARG A 118 -13.09 -13.19 -9.49
C ARG A 118 -13.37 -11.88 -8.79
N ALA A 119 -12.80 -11.68 -7.61
CA ALA A 119 -12.95 -10.43 -6.85
C ALA A 119 -12.40 -9.24 -7.64
N ALA A 120 -11.20 -9.37 -8.23
CA ALA A 120 -10.59 -8.30 -9.01
C ALA A 120 -11.41 -7.93 -10.26
N LEU A 121 -11.90 -8.92 -10.99
CA LEU A 121 -12.74 -8.69 -12.17
C LEU A 121 -14.08 -8.07 -11.78
N ALA A 122 -14.74 -8.59 -10.73
CA ALA A 122 -16.02 -8.06 -10.24
C ALA A 122 -15.89 -6.61 -9.77
N CYS A 123 -14.80 -6.27 -9.06
CA CYS A 123 -14.54 -4.91 -8.61
C CYS A 123 -14.38 -3.92 -9.78
N VAL A 124 -13.63 -4.29 -10.83
CA VAL A 124 -13.45 -3.48 -12.04
C VAL A 124 -14.75 -3.34 -12.82
N ASP A 125 -15.50 -4.43 -13.02
CA ASP A 125 -16.76 -4.41 -13.72
C ASP A 125 -17.82 -3.61 -12.94
N GLY A 126 -17.89 -3.76 -11.62
CA GLY A 126 -18.78 -3.01 -10.73
C GLY A 126 -18.49 -1.50 -10.71
N ALA A 127 -17.26 -1.10 -10.95
CA ALA A 127 -16.88 0.30 -11.15
C ALA A 127 -17.28 0.88 -12.52
N GLY A 128 -17.83 0.08 -13.41
CA GLY A 128 -18.09 0.48 -14.81
C GLY A 128 -16.81 0.75 -15.62
N VAL A 129 -15.66 0.23 -15.16
CA VAL A 129 -14.38 0.40 -15.80
C VAL A 129 -14.16 -0.68 -16.86
N SER A 130 -13.83 -0.30 -18.09
CA SER A 130 -13.39 -1.28 -19.09
C SER A 130 -12.09 -1.93 -18.66
N ARG A 131 -12.03 -3.27 -18.69
CA ARG A 131 -10.83 -4.05 -18.34
C ARG A 131 -9.59 -3.66 -19.17
N ALA A 132 -9.79 -3.25 -20.43
CA ALA A 132 -8.72 -2.76 -21.29
C ALA A 132 -8.10 -1.43 -20.82
N ARG A 133 -8.73 -0.73 -19.88
CA ARG A 133 -8.21 0.50 -19.26
C ARG A 133 -7.45 0.23 -17.96
N VAL A 134 -7.36 -1.01 -17.51
CA VAL A 134 -6.49 -1.40 -16.40
C VAL A 134 -5.05 -1.46 -16.91
N LEU A 135 -4.21 -0.53 -16.47
CA LEU A 135 -2.83 -0.37 -16.95
C LEU A 135 -1.82 -1.20 -16.16
N ALA A 136 -2.11 -1.43 -14.88
CA ALA A 136 -1.29 -2.28 -14.04
C ALA A 136 -2.11 -2.87 -12.88
N VAL A 137 -1.69 -4.04 -12.41
CA VAL A 137 -2.20 -4.67 -11.19
C VAL A 137 -1.05 -4.96 -10.22
N SER A 138 -1.29 -4.83 -8.92
CA SER A 138 -0.35 -5.25 -7.88
C SER A 138 -1.04 -6.15 -6.88
N ALA A 139 -0.43 -7.30 -6.58
CA ALA A 139 -0.93 -8.27 -5.61
C ALA A 139 -0.03 -8.31 -4.36
N GLY A 140 -0.64 -8.12 -3.19
CA GLY A 140 -0.04 -8.33 -1.89
C GLY A 140 -0.34 -9.71 -1.34
N THR A 141 0.59 -10.30 -0.60
CA THR A 141 0.40 -11.61 0.01
C THR A 141 1.36 -11.82 1.18
N PRO A 142 0.99 -12.65 2.18
CA PRO A 142 1.92 -13.09 3.21
C PRO A 142 3.07 -13.90 2.62
N GLY A 143 4.26 -13.73 3.21
CA GLY A 143 5.47 -14.45 2.85
C GLY A 143 6.46 -13.66 2.00
N VAL A 144 7.57 -14.29 1.65
CA VAL A 144 8.65 -13.66 0.89
C VAL A 144 8.31 -13.64 -0.60
N VAL A 145 8.24 -12.45 -1.18
CA VAL A 145 8.02 -12.25 -2.62
C VAL A 145 9.29 -11.70 -3.25
N ASP A 146 9.85 -12.43 -4.20
CA ASP A 146 11.06 -12.03 -4.90
C ASP A 146 10.83 -10.89 -5.91
N ARG A 147 11.92 -10.42 -6.53
CA ARG A 147 11.87 -9.30 -7.49
C ARG A 147 11.10 -9.62 -8.77
N SER A 148 10.90 -10.90 -9.09
CA SER A 148 10.09 -11.32 -10.24
C SER A 148 8.59 -11.37 -9.92
N GLY A 149 8.21 -11.18 -8.65
CA GLY A 149 6.84 -11.29 -8.18
C GLY A 149 6.38 -12.72 -7.91
N ARG A 150 7.34 -13.65 -7.74
CA ARG A 150 7.10 -15.03 -7.32
C ARG A 150 7.18 -15.13 -5.80
N VAL A 151 6.29 -15.90 -5.21
CA VAL A 151 6.34 -16.24 -3.78
C VAL A 151 7.44 -17.27 -3.57
N SER A 152 8.58 -16.85 -3.06
CA SER A 152 9.74 -17.73 -2.84
C SER A 152 9.58 -18.56 -1.57
N LEU A 153 8.84 -18.07 -0.58
CA LEU A 153 8.51 -18.76 0.67
C LEU A 153 7.19 -18.25 1.23
N SER A 154 6.30 -19.15 1.57
CA SER A 154 5.12 -18.86 2.40
C SER A 154 4.85 -20.04 3.31
N ILE A 155 4.79 -19.79 4.62
CA ILE A 155 4.41 -20.75 5.64
C ILE A 155 2.95 -20.59 6.07
N THR A 156 2.31 -19.51 5.61
CA THR A 156 0.97 -19.09 6.01
C THR A 156 -0.12 -19.72 5.15
N LEU A 157 0.09 -19.73 3.83
CA LEU A 157 -0.95 -20.16 2.89
C LEU A 157 -0.62 -21.53 2.28
N PRO A 158 -1.57 -22.49 2.29
CA PRO A 158 -1.35 -23.84 1.74
C PRO A 158 -0.98 -23.82 0.26
N GLY A 159 0.16 -24.48 -0.08
CA GLY A 159 0.63 -24.60 -1.46
C GLY A 159 1.06 -23.29 -2.12
N TRP A 160 1.35 -22.25 -1.34
CA TRP A 160 1.61 -20.91 -1.85
C TRP A 160 3.06 -20.66 -2.26
N THR A 161 4.02 -21.39 -1.67
CA THR A 161 5.43 -21.33 -2.07
C THR A 161 5.58 -21.76 -3.52
N GLY A 162 6.29 -20.94 -4.32
CA GLY A 162 6.52 -21.16 -5.74
C GLY A 162 5.47 -20.54 -6.66
N VAL A 163 4.37 -19.99 -6.14
CA VAL A 163 3.34 -19.31 -6.95
C VAL A 163 3.93 -18.10 -7.66
N ASP A 164 3.78 -18.03 -8.98
CA ASP A 164 4.10 -16.87 -9.80
C ASP A 164 2.92 -15.88 -9.74
N LEU A 165 2.85 -15.13 -8.61
CA LEU A 165 1.71 -14.28 -8.30
C LEU A 165 1.57 -13.12 -9.30
N ALA A 166 2.68 -12.48 -9.67
CA ALA A 166 2.67 -11.43 -10.67
C ALA A 166 2.23 -11.96 -12.04
N GLY A 167 2.82 -13.08 -12.51
CA GLY A 167 2.42 -13.68 -13.79
C GLY A 167 0.95 -14.10 -13.82
N VAL A 168 0.41 -14.62 -12.71
CA VAL A 168 -1.01 -14.96 -12.62
C VAL A 168 -1.88 -13.70 -12.67
N ALA A 169 -1.58 -12.68 -11.86
CA ALA A 169 -2.36 -11.45 -11.79
C ALA A 169 -2.34 -10.67 -13.12
N GLY A 170 -1.21 -10.65 -13.83
CA GLY A 170 -1.10 -10.01 -15.14
C GLY A 170 -2.05 -10.60 -16.19
N ARG A 171 -2.32 -11.89 -16.13
CA ARG A 171 -3.26 -12.55 -17.05
C ARG A 171 -4.72 -12.16 -16.82
N TRP A 172 -5.08 -11.63 -15.64
CA TRP A 172 -6.46 -11.24 -15.36
C TRP A 172 -6.94 -10.07 -16.24
N PHE A 173 -6.04 -9.15 -16.55
CA PHE A 173 -6.34 -7.94 -17.32
C PHE A 173 -5.48 -7.81 -18.59
N GLY A 174 -4.52 -8.69 -18.82
CA GLY A 174 -3.59 -8.57 -19.95
C GLY A 174 -2.64 -7.37 -19.84
N CYS A 175 -2.30 -6.97 -18.60
CA CYS A 175 -1.43 -5.84 -18.32
C CYS A 175 -0.23 -6.23 -17.45
N THR A 176 0.68 -5.27 -17.22
CA THR A 176 1.79 -5.48 -16.28
C THR A 176 1.26 -5.75 -14.88
N ALA A 177 1.86 -6.75 -14.23
CA ALA A 177 1.56 -7.05 -12.84
C ALA A 177 2.80 -7.06 -11.97
N LEU A 178 2.60 -6.68 -10.73
CA LEU A 178 3.59 -6.61 -9.67
C LEU A 178 3.10 -7.45 -8.49
N ALA A 179 4.02 -7.97 -7.70
CA ALA A 179 3.67 -8.59 -6.43
C ALA A 179 4.66 -8.19 -5.33
N ALA A 180 4.18 -8.14 -4.10
CA ALA A 180 4.99 -7.85 -2.93
C ALA A 180 4.41 -8.51 -1.67
N ASN A 181 5.24 -8.56 -0.63
CA ASN A 181 4.78 -8.93 0.70
C ASN A 181 3.72 -7.92 1.21
N ASP A 182 2.75 -8.40 1.97
CA ASP A 182 1.62 -7.63 2.53
C ASP A 182 2.07 -6.48 3.44
N ALA A 183 2.96 -6.72 4.40
CA ALA A 183 3.47 -5.66 5.29
C ALA A 183 4.25 -4.58 4.52
N ASN A 184 4.95 -4.97 3.45
CA ASN A 184 5.62 -4.03 2.55
C ASN A 184 4.63 -3.11 1.83
N LEU A 185 3.52 -3.64 1.34
CA LEU A 185 2.49 -2.82 0.71
C LEU A 185 1.77 -1.94 1.73
N ALA A 186 1.47 -2.48 2.90
CA ALA A 186 0.86 -1.69 3.97
C ALA A 186 1.74 -0.50 4.37
N ALA A 187 3.05 -0.70 4.52
CA ALA A 187 4.01 0.38 4.75
C ALA A 187 3.96 1.45 3.65
N LEU A 188 3.90 1.01 2.39
CA LEU A 188 3.81 1.92 1.25
C LEU A 188 2.53 2.75 1.24
N ALA A 189 1.39 2.17 1.64
CA ALA A 189 0.12 2.89 1.76
C ALA A 189 0.20 4.00 2.82
N GLU A 190 0.74 3.67 4.00
CA GLU A 190 0.89 4.63 5.10
C GLU A 190 1.84 5.77 4.75
N HIS A 191 2.93 5.50 4.05
CA HIS A 191 3.83 6.53 3.56
C HIS A 191 3.18 7.38 2.46
N TRP A 192 2.35 6.80 1.61
CA TRP A 192 1.71 7.54 0.53
C TRP A 192 0.64 8.52 1.00
N ARG A 193 -0.30 8.06 1.84
CA ARG A 193 -1.50 8.83 2.24
C ARG A 193 -1.93 8.62 3.69
N GLY A 194 -1.17 7.84 4.48
CA GLY A 194 -1.51 7.49 5.85
C GLY A 194 -0.68 8.23 6.90
N SER A 195 -0.44 7.58 8.01
CA SER A 195 0.24 8.12 9.19
C SER A 195 1.72 8.45 8.97
N ALA A 196 2.35 7.91 7.91
CA ALA A 196 3.78 8.05 7.65
C ALA A 196 4.13 9.02 6.50
N GLN A 197 3.22 9.91 6.06
CA GLN A 197 3.43 10.79 4.90
C GLN A 197 4.64 11.73 5.02
N HIS A 198 5.03 12.08 6.23
CA HIS A 198 6.11 13.03 6.51
C HIS A 198 7.40 12.36 7.01
N ALA A 199 7.38 11.03 7.17
CA ALA A 199 8.53 10.26 7.61
C ALA A 199 9.35 9.77 6.41
N SER A 200 10.67 9.78 6.55
CA SER A 200 11.59 9.26 5.51
C SER A 200 11.91 7.79 5.74
N ASP A 201 12.21 7.45 6.98
CA ASP A 201 12.57 6.10 7.39
C ASP A 201 11.48 5.55 8.32
N VAL A 202 10.84 4.46 7.90
CA VAL A 202 9.66 3.91 8.56
C VAL A 202 9.82 2.42 8.75
N VAL A 203 9.52 1.96 9.95
CA VAL A 203 9.23 0.56 10.21
C VAL A 203 7.72 0.41 10.38
N TYR A 204 7.12 -0.45 9.59
CA TYR A 204 5.72 -0.83 9.69
C TYR A 204 5.61 -2.26 10.24
N ILE A 205 4.80 -2.49 11.24
CA ILE A 205 4.49 -3.84 11.73
C ILE A 205 3.02 -4.15 11.50
N LEU A 206 2.77 -5.17 10.71
CA LEU A 206 1.45 -5.74 10.46
C LEU A 206 1.13 -6.72 11.60
N VAL A 207 0.30 -6.32 12.56
CA VAL A 207 -0.05 -7.15 13.71
C VAL A 207 -1.32 -7.95 13.48
N GLY A 208 -1.27 -9.23 13.81
CA GLY A 208 -2.36 -10.20 13.64
C GLY A 208 -1.91 -11.56 14.15
N HIS A 209 -2.52 -12.63 13.65
CA HIS A 209 -2.12 -14.02 14.00
C HIS A 209 -0.67 -14.32 13.59
N ARG A 210 -0.20 -13.71 12.52
CA ARG A 210 1.19 -13.83 12.02
C ARG A 210 1.72 -12.45 11.70
N PRO A 211 2.41 -11.84 12.68
CA PRO A 211 2.97 -10.51 12.46
C PRO A 211 4.07 -10.50 11.39
N GLY A 212 4.07 -9.45 10.57
CA GLY A 212 5.08 -9.19 9.56
C GLY A 212 5.59 -7.76 9.64
N ALA A 213 6.71 -7.46 8.99
CA ALA A 213 7.23 -6.09 8.96
C ALA A 213 7.58 -5.63 7.55
N GLY A 214 7.31 -4.33 7.28
CA GLY A 214 7.74 -3.60 6.10
C GLY A 214 8.66 -2.46 6.49
N ILE A 215 9.65 -2.16 5.65
CA ILE A 215 10.68 -1.16 5.94
C ILE A 215 10.74 -0.18 4.77
N LEU A 216 10.69 1.13 5.08
CA LEU A 216 11.04 2.19 4.14
C LEU A 216 12.33 2.87 4.59
N ILE A 217 13.21 3.19 3.63
CA ILE A 217 14.44 3.93 3.84
C ILE A 217 14.50 5.02 2.76
N GLY A 218 14.63 6.27 3.17
CA GLY A 218 14.60 7.42 2.28
C GLY A 218 13.28 7.51 1.47
N GLY A 219 12.14 7.19 2.09
CA GLY A 219 10.82 7.16 1.47
C GLY A 219 10.62 6.03 0.45
N ARG A 220 11.51 5.04 0.41
CA ARG A 220 11.48 3.93 -0.55
C ARG A 220 11.41 2.59 0.15
N LEU A 221 10.60 1.70 -0.39
CA LEU A 221 10.45 0.35 0.13
C LEU A 221 11.78 -0.43 0.05
N HIS A 222 12.28 -0.87 1.22
CA HIS A 222 13.47 -1.69 1.33
C HIS A 222 13.12 -3.18 1.30
N ARG A 223 13.28 -3.83 0.16
CA ARG A 223 12.97 -5.26 -0.01
C ARG A 223 14.15 -6.18 0.27
N GLY A 224 15.36 -5.61 0.41
CA GLY A 224 16.59 -6.40 0.48
C GLY A 224 16.93 -7.10 -0.84
N ARG A 225 17.88 -8.04 -0.78
CA ARG A 225 18.37 -8.79 -1.94
C ARG A 225 17.36 -9.80 -2.48
N SER A 226 16.71 -10.53 -1.59
CA SER A 226 15.82 -11.66 -1.89
C SER A 226 14.32 -11.35 -1.71
N GLY A 227 13.97 -10.14 -1.26
CA GLY A 227 12.60 -9.81 -0.87
C GLY A 227 12.28 -10.10 0.59
N ALA A 228 13.24 -10.59 1.39
CA ALA A 228 13.05 -11.03 2.76
C ALA A 228 13.42 -9.97 3.83
N ALA A 229 13.65 -8.70 3.45
CA ALA A 229 13.84 -7.65 4.45
C ALA A 229 12.55 -7.50 5.28
N GLY A 230 12.70 -7.44 6.60
CA GLY A 230 11.55 -7.38 7.50
C GLY A 230 11.02 -8.74 8.00
N GLU A 231 11.48 -9.86 7.47
CA GLU A 231 11.07 -11.22 7.90
C GLU A 231 11.62 -11.63 9.27
N ILE A 232 11.66 -10.68 10.22
CA ILE A 232 12.22 -10.88 11.56
C ILE A 232 11.38 -11.85 12.39
N GLY A 233 10.08 -11.95 12.13
CA GLY A 233 9.19 -12.88 12.81
C GLY A 233 9.54 -14.36 12.58
N THR A 234 10.39 -14.69 11.60
CA THR A 234 10.90 -16.05 11.37
C THR A 234 11.94 -16.48 12.40
N LEU A 235 12.52 -15.54 13.15
CA LEU A 235 13.44 -15.82 14.23
C LEU A 235 12.65 -16.29 15.47
N ARG A 236 12.86 -17.54 15.90
CA ARG A 236 12.17 -18.09 17.08
C ARG A 236 12.35 -17.24 18.34
N GLN A 237 13.51 -16.58 18.49
CA GLN A 237 13.83 -15.73 19.64
C GLN A 237 12.95 -14.47 19.71
N VAL A 238 12.38 -14.05 18.58
CA VAL A 238 11.44 -12.92 18.49
C VAL A 238 10.05 -13.30 19.02
N GLY A 239 9.64 -14.57 18.84
CA GLY A 239 8.45 -15.13 19.48
C GLY A 239 7.10 -14.52 19.05
N TRP A 240 7.04 -13.82 17.93
CA TRP A 240 5.84 -13.11 17.49
C TRP A 240 4.64 -14.04 17.25
N GLU A 241 4.87 -15.19 16.61
CA GLU A 241 3.80 -16.15 16.30
C GLU A 241 3.29 -16.82 17.59
N ASP A 242 4.19 -17.26 18.47
CA ASP A 242 3.84 -17.87 19.75
C ASP A 242 3.06 -16.88 20.65
N ALA A 243 3.47 -15.61 20.69
CA ALA A 243 2.80 -14.58 21.45
C ALA A 243 1.38 -14.28 20.89
N ALA A 244 1.22 -14.27 19.57
CA ALA A 244 -0.09 -14.09 18.95
C ALA A 244 -1.03 -15.28 19.22
N MET A 245 -0.51 -16.52 19.18
CA MET A 245 -1.28 -17.72 19.55
C MET A 245 -1.69 -17.72 21.03
N GLU A 246 -0.78 -17.34 21.94
CA GLU A 246 -1.10 -17.26 23.36
C GLU A 246 -2.13 -16.16 23.66
N LEU A 247 -2.07 -15.02 22.94
CA LEU A 247 -3.07 -13.96 23.08
C LEU A 247 -4.49 -14.47 22.80
N VAL A 248 -4.67 -15.36 21.84
CA VAL A 248 -6.01 -15.83 21.41
C VAL A 248 -6.40 -17.20 21.97
N LYS A 249 -5.61 -17.78 22.84
CA LYS A 249 -5.81 -19.13 23.39
C LYS A 249 -7.13 -19.33 24.13
N GLU A 250 -7.62 -18.28 24.81
CA GLU A 250 -8.85 -18.29 25.60
C GLU A 250 -9.87 -17.27 25.08
N GLY A 251 -10.06 -17.22 23.77
CA GLY A 251 -11.02 -16.32 23.11
C GLY A 251 -10.39 -15.56 21.94
N GLY A 252 -11.23 -14.90 21.16
CA GLY A 252 -10.77 -14.11 20.01
C GLY A 252 -9.98 -12.86 20.44
N ALA A 253 -9.03 -12.43 19.60
CA ALA A 253 -8.22 -11.24 19.91
C ALA A 253 -9.09 -10.00 20.21
N ALA A 254 -10.17 -9.80 19.47
CA ALA A 254 -11.08 -8.66 19.66
C ALA A 254 -11.71 -8.69 21.06
N GLU A 255 -12.09 -9.87 21.56
CA GLU A 255 -12.66 -10.06 22.91
C GLU A 255 -11.63 -9.76 23.99
N VAL A 256 -10.40 -10.24 23.82
CA VAL A 256 -9.30 -9.99 24.77
C VAL A 256 -8.97 -8.49 24.84
N PHE A 257 -8.84 -7.81 23.70
CA PHE A 257 -8.60 -6.37 23.68
C PHE A 257 -9.76 -5.57 24.26
N ALA A 258 -11.00 -5.96 23.98
CA ALA A 258 -12.18 -5.31 24.56
C ALA A 258 -12.24 -5.49 26.08
N ALA A 259 -11.99 -6.68 26.59
CA ALA A 259 -11.96 -6.95 28.03
C ALA A 259 -10.84 -6.17 28.73
N ALA A 260 -9.62 -6.15 28.15
CA ALA A 260 -8.51 -5.36 28.66
C ALA A 260 -8.85 -3.86 28.71
N GLY A 261 -9.47 -3.32 27.65
CA GLY A 261 -9.96 -1.94 27.62
C GLY A 261 -11.05 -1.63 28.61
N ALA A 262 -11.85 -2.63 29.04
CA ALA A 262 -12.85 -2.54 30.09
C ALA A 262 -12.26 -2.68 31.51
N GLY A 263 -10.94 -2.90 31.65
CA GLY A 263 -10.26 -3.00 32.94
C GLY A 263 -10.13 -4.40 33.50
N ASP A 264 -10.39 -5.46 32.70
CA ASP A 264 -10.11 -6.83 33.11
C ASP A 264 -8.60 -7.05 33.24
N ALA A 265 -8.16 -7.36 34.46
CA ALA A 265 -6.74 -7.49 34.79
C ALA A 265 -6.08 -8.69 34.09
N HIS A 266 -6.80 -9.81 33.91
CA HIS A 266 -6.28 -10.99 33.23
C HIS A 266 -6.08 -10.72 31.72
N ALA A 267 -7.07 -10.11 31.07
CA ALA A 267 -6.97 -9.70 29.67
C ALA A 267 -5.86 -8.65 29.47
N ALA A 268 -5.76 -7.66 30.37
CA ALA A 268 -4.70 -6.65 30.32
C ALA A 268 -3.30 -7.29 30.44
N HIS A 269 -3.12 -8.29 31.32
CA HIS A 269 -1.87 -9.03 31.42
C HIS A 269 -1.53 -9.78 30.12
N ARG A 270 -2.51 -10.40 29.47
CA ARG A 270 -2.30 -11.10 28.17
C ARG A 270 -1.89 -10.12 27.06
N VAL A 271 -2.53 -8.95 27.00
CA VAL A 271 -2.17 -7.89 26.05
C VAL A 271 -0.75 -7.38 26.32
N ASP A 272 -0.39 -7.18 27.59
CA ASP A 272 0.93 -6.73 27.98
C ASP A 272 2.03 -7.74 27.57
N ARG A 273 1.80 -9.02 27.81
CA ARG A 273 2.70 -10.11 27.36
C ARG A 273 2.84 -10.16 25.83
N TYR A 274 1.76 -9.96 25.11
CA TYR A 274 1.81 -9.85 23.64
C TYR A 274 2.62 -8.64 23.19
N ALA A 275 2.40 -7.49 23.82
CA ALA A 275 3.13 -6.26 23.51
C ALA A 275 4.63 -6.37 23.86
N GLU A 276 4.99 -7.04 24.96
CA GLU A 276 6.37 -7.33 25.35
C GLU A 276 7.10 -8.13 24.25
N ASN A 277 6.51 -9.24 23.79
CA ASN A 277 7.11 -10.05 22.73
C ASN A 277 7.16 -9.28 21.39
N LEU A 278 6.10 -8.52 21.07
CA LEU A 278 6.08 -7.69 19.87
C LEU A 278 7.21 -6.65 19.89
N ALA A 279 7.46 -6.07 21.08
CA ALA A 279 8.51 -5.07 21.27
C ALA A 279 9.92 -5.62 21.02
N ILE A 280 10.19 -6.90 21.30
CA ILE A 280 11.52 -7.51 21.06
C ILE A 280 11.90 -7.43 19.58
N GLY A 281 11.02 -7.89 18.70
CA GLY A 281 11.29 -7.82 17.26
C GLY A 281 11.21 -6.39 16.71
N ALA A 282 10.28 -5.58 17.22
CA ALA A 282 10.19 -4.17 16.87
C ALA A 282 11.49 -3.42 17.24
N ALA A 283 12.03 -3.63 18.44
CA ALA A 283 13.28 -3.04 18.91
C ALA A 283 14.47 -3.45 18.02
N ALA A 284 14.54 -4.72 17.60
CA ALA A 284 15.59 -5.17 16.69
C ALA A 284 15.55 -4.43 15.34
N LEU A 285 14.36 -4.17 14.80
CA LEU A 285 14.18 -3.36 13.59
C LEU A 285 14.50 -1.88 13.84
N VAL A 286 14.04 -1.32 14.95
CA VAL A 286 14.33 0.06 15.35
C VAL A 286 15.83 0.28 15.50
N LEU A 287 16.52 -0.59 16.21
CA LEU A 287 17.98 -0.49 16.42
C LEU A 287 18.78 -0.70 15.12
N ALA A 288 18.24 -1.42 14.13
CA ALA A 288 18.91 -1.65 12.85
C ALA A 288 18.66 -0.56 11.83
N VAL A 289 17.50 0.10 11.85
CA VAL A 289 17.05 1.07 10.83
C VAL A 289 17.14 2.51 11.35
N ASP A 290 16.99 2.70 12.68
CA ASP A 290 16.86 4.02 13.33
C ASP A 290 15.77 4.89 12.66
N PRO A 291 14.50 4.41 12.62
CA PRO A 291 13.44 5.03 11.84
C PRO A 291 12.88 6.30 12.51
N ASP A 292 12.36 7.21 11.71
CA ASP A 292 11.58 8.37 12.19
C ASP A 292 10.29 7.93 12.89
N LEU A 293 9.70 6.81 12.42
CA LEU A 293 8.36 6.39 12.82
C LEU A 293 8.22 4.87 12.83
N LEU A 294 7.56 4.34 13.86
CA LEU A 294 7.07 2.97 13.92
C LEU A 294 5.54 2.97 13.77
N VAL A 295 5.05 2.37 12.68
CA VAL A 295 3.61 2.25 12.41
C VAL A 295 3.12 0.85 12.75
N ILE A 296 2.06 0.76 13.54
CA ILE A 296 1.41 -0.50 13.90
C ILE A 296 0.08 -0.62 13.16
N GLY A 297 -0.03 -1.60 12.27
CA GLY A 297 -1.23 -1.84 11.49
C GLY A 297 -1.70 -3.29 11.56
N GLY A 298 -2.66 -3.66 10.71
CA GLY A 298 -3.31 -4.96 10.75
C GLY A 298 -4.46 -5.06 11.74
N GLY A 299 -5.04 -6.26 11.88
CA GLY A 299 -6.29 -6.44 12.64
C GLY A 299 -6.22 -6.06 14.10
N TYR A 300 -5.08 -6.32 14.75
CA TYR A 300 -4.91 -6.04 16.18
C TYR A 300 -4.63 -4.56 16.49
N SER A 301 -4.19 -3.77 15.51
CA SER A 301 -3.97 -2.32 15.70
C SER A 301 -5.25 -1.55 16.05
N ARG A 302 -6.43 -2.13 15.77
CA ARG A 302 -7.74 -1.55 16.14
C ARG A 302 -7.94 -1.43 17.67
N ALA A 303 -7.14 -2.15 18.46
CA ALA A 303 -7.14 -2.02 19.90
C ALA A 303 -6.63 -0.65 20.38
N GLY A 304 -6.01 0.15 19.50
CA GLY A 304 -5.53 1.49 19.84
C GLY A 304 -4.56 1.46 21.01
N ASP A 305 -4.74 2.37 21.96
CA ASP A 305 -3.84 2.49 23.11
C ASP A 305 -3.85 1.29 24.06
N VAL A 306 -4.84 0.40 24.00
CA VAL A 306 -4.82 -0.87 24.74
C VAL A 306 -3.62 -1.72 24.34
N LEU A 307 -3.23 -1.71 23.05
CA LEU A 307 -2.02 -2.36 22.55
C LEU A 307 -0.82 -1.41 22.49
N LEU A 308 -1.01 -0.19 21.97
CA LEU A 308 0.10 0.74 21.73
C LEU A 308 0.72 1.27 23.01
N GLY A 309 -0.05 1.43 24.08
CA GLY A 309 0.44 1.89 25.39
C GLY A 309 1.51 0.95 25.96
N PRO A 310 1.19 -0.34 26.17
CA PRO A 310 2.18 -1.35 26.58
C PRO A 310 3.36 -1.44 25.61
N LEU A 311 3.13 -1.43 24.29
CA LEU A 311 4.20 -1.52 23.30
C LEU A 311 5.19 -0.35 23.41
N ARG A 312 4.70 0.89 23.55
CA ARG A 312 5.56 2.08 23.75
C ARG A 312 6.42 1.96 25.00
N ARG A 313 5.86 1.44 26.08
CA ARG A 313 6.58 1.23 27.36
C ARG A 313 7.71 0.23 27.18
N HIS A 314 7.43 -0.95 26.60
CA HIS A 314 8.46 -1.96 26.40
C HIS A 314 9.55 -1.50 25.41
N LEU A 315 9.18 -0.75 24.34
CA LEU A 315 10.16 -0.18 23.42
C LEU A 315 11.06 0.86 24.07
N ALA A 316 10.53 1.67 25.00
CA ALA A 316 11.32 2.66 25.73
C ALA A 316 12.38 1.99 26.64
N GLU A 317 12.15 0.76 27.08
CA GLU A 317 13.11 -0.03 27.86
C GLU A 317 14.16 -0.73 26.98
N LEU A 318 13.80 -1.10 25.74
CA LEU A 318 14.64 -1.89 24.84
C LEU A 318 15.49 -1.04 23.88
N CYS A 319 15.03 0.16 23.52
CA CYS A 319 15.70 1.01 22.55
C CYS A 319 16.51 2.12 23.22
N LEU A 320 17.67 2.49 22.64
CA LEU A 320 18.44 3.66 23.05
C LEU A 320 17.66 4.97 22.86
N SER A 321 16.88 5.02 21.76
CA SER A 321 15.93 6.06 21.44
C SER A 321 14.74 5.38 20.78
N ALA A 322 13.59 5.36 21.43
CA ALA A 322 12.39 4.80 20.83
C ALA A 322 11.77 5.84 19.86
N PRO A 323 11.41 5.44 18.63
CA PRO A 323 10.70 6.33 17.71
C PRO A 323 9.27 6.59 18.19
N GLU A 324 8.60 7.55 17.58
CA GLU A 324 7.16 7.69 17.74
C GLU A 324 6.44 6.44 17.23
N VAL A 325 5.47 5.93 18.03
CA VAL A 325 4.67 4.75 17.69
C VAL A 325 3.24 5.17 17.43
N VAL A 326 2.77 4.96 16.22
CA VAL A 326 1.43 5.36 15.77
C VAL A 326 0.62 4.18 15.21
N ALA A 327 -0.71 4.30 15.24
CA ALA A 327 -1.58 3.35 14.56
C ALA A 327 -1.63 3.63 13.06
N SER A 328 -1.80 2.56 12.27
CA SER A 328 -2.12 2.63 10.84
C SER A 328 -3.44 3.37 10.60
N THR A 329 -3.46 4.24 9.59
CA THR A 329 -4.66 4.97 9.16
C THR A 329 -5.64 4.07 8.42
N PHE A 330 -5.13 3.11 7.63
CA PHE A 330 -5.97 2.36 6.68
C PHE A 330 -6.40 0.98 7.20
N GLY A 331 -5.82 0.50 8.30
CA GLY A 331 -6.19 -0.79 8.88
C GLY A 331 -6.16 -1.92 7.86
N ASP A 332 -7.31 -2.58 7.64
CA ASP A 332 -7.45 -3.73 6.72
C ASP A 332 -7.32 -3.38 5.23
N GLU A 333 -7.38 -2.11 4.87
CA GLU A 333 -7.29 -1.67 3.47
C GLU A 333 -5.85 -1.34 3.07
N SER A 334 -4.92 -1.26 4.03
CA SER A 334 -3.55 -0.80 3.81
C SER A 334 -2.82 -1.59 2.73
N VAL A 335 -2.98 -2.92 2.70
CA VAL A 335 -2.30 -3.79 1.73
C VAL A 335 -2.79 -3.52 0.30
N ALA A 336 -4.10 -3.49 0.08
CA ALA A 336 -4.68 -3.22 -1.24
C ALA A 336 -4.36 -1.80 -1.73
N LEU A 337 -4.38 -0.79 -0.82
CA LEU A 337 -4.00 0.59 -1.14
C LEU A 337 -2.51 0.72 -1.46
N GLY A 338 -1.65 0.01 -0.73
CA GLY A 338 -0.23 -0.07 -1.07
C GLY A 338 0.01 -0.75 -2.41
N GLY A 339 -0.82 -1.75 -2.75
CA GLY A 339 -0.87 -2.33 -4.08
C GLY A 339 -1.22 -1.31 -5.16
N VAL A 340 -2.24 -0.48 -4.92
CA VAL A 340 -2.58 0.66 -5.80
C VAL A 340 -1.37 1.58 -5.98
N ARG A 341 -0.67 1.97 -4.90
CA ARG A 341 0.50 2.84 -5.00
C ARG A 341 1.63 2.18 -5.80
N LEU A 342 1.93 0.92 -5.54
CA LEU A 342 2.97 0.19 -6.28
C LEU A 342 2.65 0.09 -7.79
N ALA A 343 1.39 -0.15 -8.15
CA ALA A 343 0.93 -0.18 -9.53
C ALA A 343 0.98 1.21 -10.18
N LEU A 344 0.60 2.27 -9.45
CA LEU A 344 0.74 3.66 -9.90
C LEU A 344 2.19 4.05 -10.13
N ASP A 345 3.12 3.69 -9.23
CA ASP A 345 4.55 3.94 -9.41
C ASP A 345 5.09 3.33 -10.71
N HIS A 346 4.59 2.15 -11.07
CA HIS A 346 4.93 1.52 -12.34
C HIS A 346 4.36 2.30 -13.52
N VAL A 347 3.07 2.63 -13.49
CA VAL A 347 2.42 3.38 -14.59
C VAL A 347 3.03 4.77 -14.75
N GLU A 348 3.34 5.46 -13.66
CA GLU A 348 3.99 6.77 -13.68
C GLU A 348 5.34 6.70 -14.40
N ARG A 349 6.17 5.73 -14.10
CA ARG A 349 7.51 5.58 -14.71
C ARG A 349 7.47 5.07 -16.14
N GLU A 350 6.71 4.01 -16.39
CA GLU A 350 6.82 3.26 -17.65
C GLU A 350 5.81 3.73 -18.71
N VAL A 351 4.64 4.23 -18.29
CA VAL A 351 3.56 4.63 -19.20
C VAL A 351 3.50 6.14 -19.36
N LEU A 352 3.53 6.88 -18.25
CA LEU A 352 3.45 8.34 -18.24
C LEU A 352 4.82 9.00 -18.39
N GLY A 353 5.91 8.31 -18.03
CA GLY A 353 7.26 8.81 -18.09
C GLY A 353 7.59 9.86 -17.02
N LEU A 354 6.95 9.74 -15.84
CA LEU A 354 7.12 10.61 -14.68
C LEU A 354 8.30 10.19 -13.80
#